data_7651b1ba3b8ba5e5554f06aaa54473ec
#
_entry.id   7651b1ba3b8ba5e5554f06aaa54473ec
#
_cell.length_a   1.000
_cell.length_b   1.000
_cell.length_c   1.000
_cell.angle_alpha   90.00
_cell.angle_beta   90.00
_cell.angle_gamma   90.00
#
_symmetry.space_group_name_H-M   'P 1'
#
loop_
_entity.id
_entity.type
_entity.pdbx_description
1 polymer ?
#
loop_
_entity_poly.entity_id
_entity_poly.type
_entity_poly.pdbx_seq_one_letter_code
_entity_poly.pdbx_strand_id
1 'polypeptide(L)'
;SRGLGDVYKRQIYNNAIYYYDDKTVRDNFELKEIPESMKAEAAEWRAKLIEEVAATDDALMEKFFEDPDSITPDELLAAIRKATISMQLVPMLCGSSFHNKGVQKLLDYVMAFLPSPLDVPAVRGINPKTDAEEVRHASVEDPFCGLAFKIATDPFVGRLCFVRVYSGKLDAGSYVLNSRSGKRERISRLYQMHSNKQNPLEVVEAGDICAAVGFKEIRTGDTLCAEDAPIVLEQMTFPEPVIGLAVEPKTQKDLDKLGIALGKLAEEDPTFTVHTDEDSGQTVISGMGELHLDIIVDRLRREFGVEINQGCLLYTSPSPRDRQ
;
A
#
# COMPACT_ATOMS: atom_id res chain seq x y z
N SER A 1 -9.02 14.84 -20.07
CA SER A 1 -9.04 16.02 -20.97
C SER A 1 -7.68 16.18 -21.63
N ARG A 2 -7.61 16.06 -22.96
CA ARG A 2 -6.37 16.33 -23.71
C ARG A 2 -6.24 17.85 -23.84
N GLY A 3 -5.20 18.43 -23.21
CA GLY A 3 -4.82 19.82 -23.44
C GLY A 3 -3.99 19.96 -24.72
N LEU A 4 -3.95 21.16 -25.29
CA LEU A 4 -2.94 21.53 -26.27
C LEU A 4 -1.63 21.73 -25.50
N GLY A 5 -0.71 20.74 -25.61
CA GLY A 5 0.64 20.83 -25.02
C GLY A 5 0.65 21.19 -23.53
N ASP A 6 0.73 22.47 -23.23
CA ASP A 6 0.94 22.99 -21.87
C ASP A 6 -0.33 23.51 -21.18
N VAL A 7 -1.51 23.30 -21.77
CA VAL A 7 -2.80 23.76 -21.22
C VAL A 7 -3.68 22.58 -20.84
N TYR A 8 -4.08 22.51 -19.56
CA TYR A 8 -4.96 21.48 -19.01
C TYR A 8 -6.29 22.09 -18.55
N LYS A 9 -7.42 21.58 -19.07
CA LYS A 9 -8.77 22.01 -18.68
C LYS A 9 -9.15 21.44 -17.30
N ARG A 10 -9.78 22.25 -16.46
CA ARG A 10 -10.32 21.86 -15.15
C ARG A 10 -11.85 22.00 -15.21
N GLN A 11 -12.54 20.89 -15.44
CA GLN A 11 -13.99 20.89 -15.61
C GLN A 11 -14.75 21.31 -14.34
N ILE A 12 -14.29 20.93 -13.16
CA ILE A 12 -14.92 21.28 -11.88
C ILE A 12 -14.98 22.82 -11.69
N TYR A 13 -13.87 23.50 -11.96
CA TYR A 13 -13.73 24.95 -11.74
C TYR A 13 -13.97 25.78 -13.01
N ASN A 14 -14.24 25.16 -14.12
CA ASN A 14 -14.42 25.79 -15.44
C ASN A 14 -13.29 26.75 -15.82
N ASN A 15 -12.05 26.34 -15.57
CA ASN A 15 -10.86 27.13 -15.92
C ASN A 15 -9.75 26.24 -16.50
N ALA A 16 -8.62 26.83 -16.87
CA ALA A 16 -7.47 26.11 -17.41
C ALA A 16 -6.20 26.38 -16.62
N ILE A 17 -5.31 25.38 -16.58
CA ILE A 17 -3.97 25.48 -16.04
C ILE A 17 -3.02 25.61 -17.21
N TYR A 18 -2.23 26.67 -17.22
CA TYR A 18 -1.17 26.92 -18.18
C TYR A 18 0.17 26.61 -17.54
N TYR A 19 0.90 25.66 -18.09
CA TYR A 19 2.25 25.30 -17.65
C TYR A 19 3.28 26.03 -18.50
N TYR A 20 4.35 26.48 -17.87
CA TYR A 20 5.48 27.14 -18.51
C TYR A 20 6.75 26.29 -18.37
N ASP A 21 7.64 26.31 -19.35
CA ASP A 21 8.85 25.50 -19.37
C ASP A 21 10.03 26.09 -18.54
N ASP A 22 9.74 27.08 -17.69
CA ASP A 22 10.75 27.64 -16.81
C ASP A 22 11.07 26.71 -15.64
N LYS A 23 12.19 26.01 -15.71
CA LYS A 23 12.66 25.06 -14.72
C LYS A 23 13.14 25.69 -13.40
N THR A 24 13.20 27.03 -13.32
CA THR A 24 13.69 27.76 -12.15
C THR A 24 12.61 28.05 -11.11
N VAL A 25 11.34 27.91 -11.47
CA VAL A 25 10.18 28.20 -10.61
C VAL A 25 9.51 26.88 -10.19
N ARG A 26 9.34 26.66 -8.87
CA ARG A 26 8.72 25.46 -8.32
C ARG A 26 7.27 25.25 -8.72
N ASP A 27 6.48 26.35 -8.85
CA ASP A 27 5.08 26.34 -9.25
C ASP A 27 4.95 27.00 -10.61
N ASN A 28 5.29 26.23 -11.63
CA ASN A 28 5.43 26.70 -13.00
C ASN A 28 4.10 26.68 -13.76
N PHE A 29 3.01 27.12 -13.11
CA PHE A 29 1.71 27.18 -13.73
C PHE A 29 0.87 28.38 -13.26
N GLU A 30 -0.04 28.82 -14.13
CA GLU A 30 -1.03 29.85 -13.82
C GLU A 30 -2.45 29.33 -14.13
N LEU A 31 -3.41 29.79 -13.34
CA LEU A 31 -4.83 29.54 -13.58
C LEU A 31 -5.39 30.68 -14.42
N LYS A 32 -5.93 30.38 -15.60
CA LYS A 32 -6.52 31.33 -16.53
C LYS A 32 -7.85 30.83 -17.09
N GLU A 33 -8.53 31.67 -17.84
CA GLU A 33 -9.70 31.25 -18.60
C GLU A 33 -9.34 30.18 -19.64
N ILE A 34 -10.33 29.37 -19.98
CA ILE A 34 -10.20 28.37 -21.02
C ILE A 34 -10.03 29.11 -22.38
N PRO A 35 -9.01 28.72 -23.19
CA PRO A 35 -8.85 29.28 -24.51
C PRO A 35 -10.10 29.14 -25.39
N GLU A 36 -10.42 30.13 -26.23
CA GLU A 36 -11.59 30.11 -27.10
C GLU A 36 -11.69 28.82 -27.95
N SER A 37 -10.56 28.35 -28.48
CA SER A 37 -10.48 27.09 -29.24
C SER A 37 -10.87 25.83 -28.48
N MET A 38 -10.92 25.88 -27.14
CA MET A 38 -11.20 24.74 -26.26
C MET A 38 -12.51 24.91 -25.48
N LYS A 39 -13.19 26.06 -25.57
CA LYS A 39 -14.40 26.33 -24.78
C LYS A 39 -15.55 25.37 -25.10
N ALA A 40 -15.81 25.10 -26.37
CA ALA A 40 -16.90 24.20 -26.78
C ALA A 40 -16.69 22.77 -26.24
N GLU A 41 -15.49 22.22 -26.40
CA GLU A 41 -15.14 20.90 -25.88
C GLU A 41 -15.16 20.87 -24.34
N ALA A 42 -14.69 21.94 -23.69
CA ALA A 42 -14.72 22.07 -22.25
C ALA A 42 -16.14 22.09 -21.68
N ALA A 43 -17.04 22.80 -22.34
CA ALA A 43 -18.46 22.85 -21.95
C ALA A 43 -19.14 21.48 -22.09
N GLU A 44 -18.89 20.77 -23.19
CA GLU A 44 -19.41 19.41 -23.38
C GLU A 44 -18.94 18.46 -22.24
N TRP A 45 -17.64 18.45 -21.93
CA TRP A 45 -17.10 17.58 -20.87
C TRP A 45 -17.54 18.02 -19.48
N ARG A 46 -17.77 19.33 -19.27
CA ARG A 46 -18.32 19.80 -17.99
C ARG A 46 -19.77 19.34 -17.82
N ALA A 47 -20.60 19.45 -18.87
CA ALA A 47 -21.97 18.97 -18.81
C ALA A 47 -22.05 17.48 -18.49
N LYS A 48 -21.24 16.64 -19.14
CA LYS A 48 -21.13 15.20 -18.82
C LYS A 48 -20.69 14.95 -17.38
N LEU A 49 -19.70 15.71 -16.88
CA LEU A 49 -19.26 15.58 -15.49
C LEU A 49 -20.38 15.89 -14.50
N ILE A 50 -21.11 16.99 -14.73
CA ILE A 50 -22.23 17.40 -13.85
C ILE A 50 -23.34 16.35 -13.88
N GLU A 51 -23.71 15.85 -15.05
CA GLU A 51 -24.73 14.80 -15.22
C GLU A 51 -24.35 13.53 -14.45
N GLU A 52 -23.14 13.01 -14.65
CA GLU A 52 -22.65 11.81 -13.96
C GLU A 52 -22.57 11.98 -12.42
N VAL A 53 -22.15 13.14 -11.96
CA VAL A 53 -22.06 13.43 -10.52
C VAL A 53 -23.46 13.63 -9.93
N ALA A 54 -24.35 14.35 -10.61
CA ALA A 54 -25.72 14.56 -10.16
C ALA A 54 -26.49 13.24 -10.02
N ALA A 55 -26.22 12.26 -10.87
CA ALA A 55 -26.82 10.92 -10.79
C ALA A 55 -26.49 10.17 -9.47
N THR A 56 -25.50 10.62 -8.71
CA THR A 56 -25.10 9.99 -7.43
C THR A 56 -25.68 10.68 -6.19
N ASP A 57 -26.40 11.81 -6.36
CA ASP A 57 -26.94 12.59 -5.23
C ASP A 57 -28.27 13.23 -5.61
N ASP A 58 -29.35 12.85 -4.88
CA ASP A 58 -30.71 13.28 -5.19
C ASP A 58 -30.87 14.81 -5.17
N ALA A 59 -30.22 15.51 -4.25
CA ALA A 59 -30.31 16.96 -4.15
C ALA A 59 -29.62 17.68 -5.32
N LEU A 60 -28.50 17.11 -5.82
CA LEU A 60 -27.85 17.62 -7.02
C LEU A 60 -28.63 17.28 -8.28
N MET A 61 -29.31 16.14 -8.31
CA MET A 61 -30.17 15.77 -9.42
C MET A 61 -31.35 16.73 -9.57
N GLU A 62 -31.99 17.15 -8.50
CA GLU A 62 -33.04 18.18 -8.53
C GLU A 62 -32.51 19.50 -9.09
N LYS A 63 -31.36 19.98 -8.59
CA LYS A 63 -30.71 21.19 -9.11
C LYS A 63 -30.32 21.06 -10.58
N PHE A 64 -29.83 19.89 -11.00
CA PHE A 64 -29.46 19.64 -12.40
C PHE A 64 -30.64 19.78 -13.35
N PHE A 65 -31.84 19.33 -12.94
CA PHE A 65 -33.05 19.46 -13.72
C PHE A 65 -33.63 20.91 -13.75
N GLU A 66 -33.43 21.67 -12.66
CA GLU A 66 -33.85 23.07 -12.59
C GLU A 66 -32.89 24.00 -13.36
N ASP A 67 -31.62 23.97 -13.02
CA ASP A 67 -30.57 24.79 -13.67
C ASP A 67 -29.19 24.15 -13.41
N PRO A 68 -28.61 23.44 -14.39
CA PRO A 68 -27.28 22.82 -14.28
C PRO A 68 -26.14 23.78 -13.94
N ASP A 69 -26.28 25.07 -14.37
CA ASP A 69 -25.26 26.09 -14.15
C ASP A 69 -25.27 26.63 -12.70
N SER A 70 -26.34 26.39 -11.96
CA SER A 70 -26.44 26.75 -10.53
C SER A 70 -25.55 25.88 -9.61
N ILE A 71 -25.08 24.73 -10.11
CA ILE A 71 -24.25 23.79 -9.33
C ILE A 71 -22.84 24.36 -9.17
N THR A 72 -22.48 24.64 -7.93
CA THR A 72 -21.19 25.23 -7.58
C THR A 72 -20.04 24.20 -7.62
N PRO A 73 -18.78 24.66 -7.80
CA PRO A 73 -17.61 23.77 -7.70
C PRO A 73 -17.50 23.03 -6.36
N ASP A 74 -17.89 23.66 -5.25
CA ASP A 74 -17.81 23.06 -3.91
C ASP A 74 -18.84 21.94 -3.74
N GLU A 75 -20.04 22.09 -4.26
CA GLU A 75 -21.06 21.04 -4.30
C GLU A 75 -20.61 19.85 -5.16
N LEU A 76 -20.01 20.12 -6.33
CA LEU A 76 -19.43 19.06 -7.16
C LEU A 76 -18.30 18.31 -6.44
N LEU A 77 -17.39 19.03 -5.76
CA LEU A 77 -16.30 18.40 -5.00
C LEU A 77 -16.83 17.51 -3.87
N ALA A 78 -17.83 18.01 -3.13
CA ALA A 78 -18.45 17.25 -2.04
C ALA A 78 -19.14 15.97 -2.55
N ALA A 79 -19.89 16.08 -3.65
CA ALA A 79 -20.57 14.92 -4.25
C ALA A 79 -19.59 13.91 -4.86
N ILE A 80 -18.56 14.37 -5.56
CA ILE A 80 -17.49 13.49 -6.10
C ILE A 80 -16.80 12.76 -4.95
N ARG A 81 -16.47 13.46 -3.84
CA ARG A 81 -15.88 12.83 -2.65
C ARG A 81 -16.79 11.73 -2.10
N LYS A 82 -18.07 12.05 -1.86
CA LYS A 82 -19.06 11.11 -1.33
C LYS A 82 -19.20 9.87 -2.22
N ALA A 83 -19.32 10.08 -3.54
CA ALA A 83 -19.43 9.00 -4.52
C ALA A 83 -18.13 8.20 -4.67
N THR A 84 -16.96 8.82 -4.50
CA THR A 84 -15.65 8.13 -4.50
C THR A 84 -15.51 7.24 -3.26
N ILE A 85 -15.84 7.75 -2.07
CA ILE A 85 -15.75 6.98 -0.82
C ILE A 85 -16.74 5.80 -0.83
N SER A 86 -17.92 5.97 -1.41
CA SER A 86 -18.91 4.90 -1.58
C SER A 86 -18.67 3.99 -2.79
N MET A 87 -17.56 4.17 -3.50
CA MET A 87 -17.15 3.38 -4.69
C MET A 87 -18.15 3.44 -5.86
N GLN A 88 -18.95 4.50 -5.95
CA GLN A 88 -19.88 4.73 -7.08
C GLN A 88 -19.18 5.40 -8.27
N LEU A 89 -18.18 6.23 -8.00
CA LEU A 89 -17.37 6.92 -9.01
C LEU A 89 -15.88 6.71 -8.80
N VAL A 90 -15.13 6.72 -9.88
CA VAL A 90 -13.67 6.73 -9.89
C VAL A 90 -13.18 8.00 -10.59
N PRO A 91 -12.68 9.01 -9.85
CA PRO A 91 -12.13 10.21 -10.46
C PRO A 91 -10.91 9.91 -11.34
N MET A 92 -10.93 10.38 -12.58
CA MET A 92 -9.81 10.27 -13.51
C MET A 92 -9.16 11.62 -13.76
N LEU A 93 -7.84 11.68 -13.64
CA LEU A 93 -7.03 12.88 -13.86
C LEU A 93 -5.99 12.62 -14.93
N CYS A 94 -5.65 13.67 -15.66
CA CYS A 94 -4.61 13.64 -16.68
C CYS A 94 -3.43 14.50 -16.27
N GLY A 95 -2.23 14.04 -16.58
CA GLY A 95 -0.99 14.75 -16.30
C GLY A 95 0.19 14.14 -17.04
N SER A 96 1.35 14.76 -16.88
CA SER A 96 2.64 14.24 -17.35
C SER A 96 3.65 14.35 -16.20
N SER A 97 3.89 13.25 -15.50
CA SER A 97 4.83 13.21 -14.37
C SER A 97 6.27 13.49 -14.81
N PHE A 98 6.66 13.02 -15.99
CA PHE A 98 7.98 13.27 -16.55
C PHE A 98 8.25 14.78 -16.77
N HIS A 99 7.22 15.54 -17.16
CA HIS A 99 7.30 16.99 -17.33
C HIS A 99 6.82 17.78 -16.13
N ASN A 100 6.55 17.13 -14.99
CA ASN A 100 6.00 17.74 -13.77
C ASN A 100 4.72 18.56 -14.01
N LYS A 101 3.86 18.11 -14.94
CA LYS A 101 2.58 18.77 -15.28
C LYS A 101 1.42 17.98 -14.68
N GLY A 102 0.56 18.63 -13.90
CA GLY A 102 -0.59 18.01 -13.25
C GLY A 102 -0.32 17.30 -11.94
N VAL A 103 0.94 17.13 -11.50
CA VAL A 103 1.30 16.38 -10.29
C VAL A 103 0.77 17.05 -9.03
N GLN A 104 0.91 18.37 -8.90
CA GLN A 104 0.40 19.12 -7.75
C GLN A 104 -1.12 18.99 -7.63
N LYS A 105 -1.82 19.06 -8.77
CA LYS A 105 -3.28 18.91 -8.81
C LYS A 105 -3.74 17.47 -8.52
N LEU A 106 -2.97 16.48 -8.91
CA LEU A 106 -3.22 15.10 -8.51
C LEU A 106 -3.17 14.96 -6.98
N LEU A 107 -2.15 15.53 -6.34
CA LEU A 107 -2.02 15.50 -4.87
C LEU A 107 -3.15 16.26 -4.18
N ASP A 108 -3.54 17.45 -4.69
CA ASP A 108 -4.71 18.19 -4.19
C ASP A 108 -5.99 17.32 -4.23
N TYR A 109 -6.22 16.60 -5.35
CA TYR A 109 -7.39 15.76 -5.51
C TYR A 109 -7.31 14.43 -4.74
N VAL A 110 -6.13 13.90 -4.48
CA VAL A 110 -5.95 12.79 -3.53
C VAL A 110 -6.48 13.20 -2.15
N MET A 111 -6.12 14.39 -1.67
CA MET A 111 -6.63 14.90 -0.40
C MET A 111 -8.13 15.23 -0.45
N ALA A 112 -8.63 15.73 -1.57
CA ALA A 112 -10.03 16.12 -1.72
C ALA A 112 -10.98 14.91 -1.82
N PHE A 113 -10.59 13.82 -2.47
CA PHE A 113 -11.50 12.73 -2.84
C PHE A 113 -11.28 11.42 -2.07
N LEU A 114 -10.06 11.12 -1.63
CA LEU A 114 -9.81 9.88 -0.92
C LEU A 114 -10.27 9.96 0.55
N PRO A 115 -10.71 8.84 1.15
CA PRO A 115 -11.17 8.80 2.52
C PRO A 115 -10.02 9.02 3.50
N SER A 116 -10.28 9.78 4.57
CA SER A 116 -9.46 9.80 5.77
C SER A 116 -9.82 8.60 6.69
N PRO A 117 -9.02 8.29 7.71
CA PRO A 117 -9.39 7.27 8.71
C PRO A 117 -10.72 7.51 9.40
N LEU A 118 -11.21 8.76 9.44
CA LEU A 118 -12.51 9.13 10.03
C LEU A 118 -13.70 8.95 9.07
N ASP A 119 -13.44 8.85 7.76
CA ASP A 119 -14.49 8.66 6.75
C ASP A 119 -14.84 7.17 6.54
N VAL A 120 -14.02 6.26 7.05
CA VAL A 120 -14.22 4.82 6.91
C VAL A 120 -14.83 4.21 8.17
N PRO A 121 -15.58 3.10 8.06
CA PRO A 121 -16.12 2.41 9.23
C PRO A 121 -15.01 2.01 10.22
N ALA A 122 -15.37 1.98 11.51
CA ALA A 122 -14.47 1.50 12.55
C ALA A 122 -14.04 0.04 12.28
N VAL A 123 -12.77 -0.26 12.58
CA VAL A 123 -12.23 -1.59 12.32
C VAL A 123 -12.81 -2.61 13.30
N ARG A 124 -13.15 -3.79 12.78
CA ARG A 124 -13.68 -4.90 13.57
C ARG A 124 -12.63 -5.97 13.76
N GLY A 125 -12.71 -6.67 14.87
CA GLY A 125 -11.84 -7.78 15.18
C GLY A 125 -12.48 -8.68 16.24
N ILE A 126 -11.82 -9.78 16.54
CA ILE A 126 -12.26 -10.77 17.50
C ILE A 126 -11.33 -10.74 18.71
N ASN A 127 -11.91 -10.70 19.91
CA ASN A 127 -11.14 -10.82 21.13
C ASN A 127 -10.69 -12.28 21.31
N PRO A 128 -9.37 -12.58 21.33
CA PRO A 128 -8.89 -13.97 21.37
C PRO A 128 -9.15 -14.70 22.69
N LYS A 129 -9.59 -13.98 23.73
CA LYS A 129 -9.91 -14.58 25.04
C LYS A 129 -11.39 -14.90 25.22
N THR A 130 -12.27 -14.08 24.62
CA THR A 130 -13.72 -14.17 24.82
C THR A 130 -14.47 -14.62 23.57
N ASP A 131 -13.77 -14.66 22.42
CA ASP A 131 -14.34 -14.92 21.09
C ASP A 131 -15.45 -13.95 20.68
N ALA A 132 -15.49 -12.80 21.32
CA ALA A 132 -16.47 -11.74 21.05
C ALA A 132 -15.94 -10.78 19.98
N GLU A 133 -16.86 -10.32 19.12
CA GLU A 133 -16.55 -9.25 18.16
C GLU A 133 -16.37 -7.93 18.92
N GLU A 134 -15.28 -7.23 18.64
CA GLU A 134 -14.97 -5.91 19.18
C GLU A 134 -14.72 -4.93 18.04
N VAL A 135 -14.98 -3.66 18.33
CA VAL A 135 -14.82 -2.55 17.38
C VAL A 135 -13.77 -1.58 17.92
N ARG A 136 -12.93 -1.05 17.04
CA ARG A 136 -11.97 0.03 17.34
C ARG A 136 -12.22 1.20 16.41
N HIS A 137 -12.37 2.38 16.99
CA HIS A 137 -12.54 3.64 16.24
C HIS A 137 -11.18 4.28 15.97
N ALA A 138 -11.10 5.08 14.92
CA ALA A 138 -9.91 5.86 14.61
C ALA A 138 -9.78 7.06 15.59
N SER A 139 -9.59 6.73 16.87
CA SER A 139 -9.48 7.69 17.99
C SER A 139 -8.24 7.37 18.82
N VAL A 140 -7.55 8.39 19.30
CA VAL A 140 -6.41 8.26 20.22
C VAL A 140 -6.82 7.81 21.63
N GLU A 141 -8.11 7.96 21.98
CA GLU A 141 -8.66 7.55 23.25
C GLU A 141 -9.01 6.05 23.31
N ASP A 142 -9.18 5.41 22.16
CA ASP A 142 -9.43 3.97 22.09
C ASP A 142 -8.16 3.19 22.45
N PRO A 143 -8.27 1.94 22.93
CA PRO A 143 -7.11 1.09 23.14
C PRO A 143 -6.29 0.91 21.86
N PHE A 144 -4.97 0.87 22.00
CA PHE A 144 -4.08 0.70 20.84
C PHE A 144 -4.41 -0.59 20.07
N CYS A 145 -4.54 -0.44 18.75
CA CYS A 145 -4.62 -1.54 17.81
C CYS A 145 -3.96 -1.15 16.48
N GLY A 146 -3.08 -1.99 15.98
CA GLY A 146 -2.36 -1.82 14.71
C GLY A 146 -2.13 -3.13 13.99
N LEU A 147 -1.94 -3.04 12.68
CA LEU A 147 -1.66 -4.17 11.81
C LEU A 147 -0.24 -4.06 11.26
N ALA A 148 0.57 -5.08 11.47
CA ALA A 148 1.87 -5.26 10.84
C ALA A 148 1.66 -5.76 9.39
N PHE A 149 1.59 -4.83 8.43
CA PHE A 149 1.18 -5.17 7.06
C PHE A 149 2.35 -5.44 6.11
N LYS A 150 3.58 -5.09 6.50
CA LYS A 150 4.78 -5.35 5.71
C LYS A 150 6.02 -5.44 6.60
N ILE A 151 6.88 -6.40 6.30
CA ILE A 151 8.23 -6.49 6.87
C ILE A 151 9.23 -6.18 5.77
N ALA A 152 10.29 -5.45 6.10
CA ALA A 152 11.43 -5.19 5.23
C ALA A 152 12.72 -5.33 6.02
N THR A 153 13.78 -5.74 5.35
CA THR A 153 15.11 -5.82 5.93
C THR A 153 15.92 -4.59 5.57
N ASP A 154 16.38 -3.87 6.58
CA ASP A 154 17.27 -2.72 6.43
C ASP A 154 18.69 -3.11 6.84
N PRO A 155 19.74 -2.75 6.07
CA PRO A 155 21.12 -3.12 6.37
C PRO A 155 21.65 -2.55 7.70
N PHE A 156 21.09 -1.44 8.18
CA PHE A 156 21.59 -0.71 9.35
C PHE A 156 20.79 -0.98 10.63
N VAL A 157 19.46 -1.03 10.50
CA VAL A 157 18.57 -1.21 11.67
C VAL A 157 17.98 -2.63 11.77
N GLY A 158 18.24 -3.46 10.77
CA GLY A 158 17.77 -4.83 10.73
C GLY A 158 16.32 -4.92 10.24
N ARG A 159 15.45 -5.59 11.01
CA ARG A 159 14.06 -5.81 10.65
C ARG A 159 13.23 -4.55 10.90
N LEU A 160 12.66 -3.98 9.83
CA LEU A 160 11.67 -2.91 9.84
C LEU A 160 10.28 -3.51 9.67
N CYS A 161 9.39 -3.26 10.60
CA CYS A 161 7.99 -3.65 10.52
C CYS A 161 7.13 -2.41 10.26
N PHE A 162 6.44 -2.39 9.12
CA PHE A 162 5.49 -1.33 8.81
C PHE A 162 4.15 -1.63 9.47
N VAL A 163 3.71 -0.71 10.31
CA VAL A 163 2.50 -0.83 11.11
C VAL A 163 1.53 0.28 10.74
N ARG A 164 0.29 -0.08 10.43
CA ARG A 164 -0.82 0.87 10.37
C ARG A 164 -1.51 0.88 11.73
N VAL A 165 -1.59 2.04 12.34
CA VAL A 165 -2.31 2.24 13.60
C VAL A 165 -3.78 2.53 13.29
N TYR A 166 -4.69 1.67 13.75
CA TYR A 166 -6.13 1.81 13.56
C TYR A 166 -6.79 2.56 14.72
N SER A 167 -6.32 2.36 15.95
CA SER A 167 -6.83 3.01 17.15
C SER A 167 -5.73 3.26 18.17
N GLY A 168 -5.99 4.20 19.08
CA GLY A 168 -5.07 4.53 20.15
C GLY A 168 -3.80 5.22 19.67
N LYS A 169 -2.75 5.04 20.43
CA LYS A 169 -1.41 5.56 20.13
C LYS A 169 -0.33 4.56 20.47
N LEU A 170 0.79 4.66 19.78
CA LEU A 170 1.96 3.81 19.94
C LEU A 170 3.17 4.68 20.29
N ASP A 171 3.74 4.48 21.46
CA ASP A 171 4.91 5.22 21.93
C ASP A 171 6.20 4.44 21.66
N ALA A 172 7.27 5.14 21.28
CA ALA A 172 8.61 4.56 21.20
C ALA A 172 9.08 4.09 22.58
N GLY A 173 9.69 2.91 22.65
CA GLY A 173 10.13 2.28 23.90
C GLY A 173 9.03 1.50 24.63
N SER A 174 7.78 1.54 24.19
CA SER A 174 6.65 0.84 24.79
C SER A 174 6.63 -0.66 24.47
N TYR A 175 5.64 -1.33 25.03
CA TYR A 175 5.36 -2.74 24.78
C TYR A 175 3.96 -2.91 24.24
N VAL A 176 3.79 -3.86 23.35
CA VAL A 176 2.51 -4.25 22.76
C VAL A 176 2.34 -5.76 22.80
N LEU A 177 1.11 -6.23 22.76
CA LEU A 177 0.79 -7.65 22.62
C LEU A 177 0.72 -8.00 21.13
N ASN A 178 1.43 -9.04 20.70
CA ASN A 178 1.21 -9.69 19.41
C ASN A 178 0.11 -10.72 19.58
N SER A 179 -1.06 -10.47 19.00
CA SER A 179 -2.26 -11.30 19.22
C SER A 179 -2.11 -12.73 18.69
N ARG A 180 -1.32 -12.93 17.62
CA ARG A 180 -1.08 -14.26 17.06
C ARG A 180 -0.22 -15.13 17.98
N SER A 181 0.91 -14.59 18.45
CA SER A 181 1.86 -15.36 19.29
C SER A 181 1.46 -15.35 20.76
N GLY A 182 0.58 -14.46 21.19
CA GLY A 182 0.25 -14.21 22.59
C GLY A 182 1.41 -13.61 23.41
N LYS A 183 2.49 -13.18 22.74
CA LYS A 183 3.70 -12.68 23.37
C LYS A 183 3.76 -11.16 23.36
N ARG A 184 4.42 -10.65 24.38
CA ARG A 184 4.71 -9.23 24.51
C ARG A 184 5.92 -8.87 23.66
N GLU A 185 5.76 -7.89 22.79
CA GLU A 185 6.80 -7.36 21.90
C GLU A 185 7.21 -5.96 22.31
N ARG A 186 8.50 -5.64 22.21
CA ARG A 186 9.03 -4.32 22.54
C ARG A 186 9.20 -3.48 21.28
N ILE A 187 8.65 -2.28 21.29
CA ILE A 187 8.89 -1.26 20.27
C ILE A 187 10.12 -0.45 20.68
N SER A 188 11.27 -0.68 20.05
CA SER A 188 12.49 0.05 20.41
C SER A 188 12.48 1.47 19.86
N ARG A 189 12.10 1.64 18.59
CA ARG A 189 12.05 2.92 17.90
C ARG A 189 10.92 2.91 16.88
N LEU A 190 10.42 4.12 16.59
CA LEU A 190 9.43 4.40 15.56
C LEU A 190 10.03 5.36 14.54
N TYR A 191 9.71 5.16 13.26
CA TYR A 191 10.17 5.99 12.17
C TYR A 191 9.05 6.33 11.19
N GLN A 192 9.03 7.57 10.75
CA GLN A 192 8.36 7.95 9.52
C GLN A 192 9.35 7.74 8.36
N MET A 193 9.00 6.86 7.44
CA MET A 193 9.84 6.57 6.28
C MET A 193 9.54 7.54 5.15
N HIS A 194 10.60 8.14 4.63
CA HIS A 194 10.54 9.01 3.46
C HIS A 194 11.66 8.61 2.49
N SER A 195 11.33 7.80 1.47
CA SER A 195 12.34 7.13 0.64
C SER A 195 13.30 6.31 1.53
N ASN A 196 14.60 6.56 1.47
CA ASN A 196 15.62 5.91 2.31
C ASN A 196 15.90 6.65 3.62
N LYS A 197 15.17 7.76 3.90
CA LYS A 197 15.34 8.51 5.13
C LYS A 197 14.43 7.98 6.23
N GLN A 198 14.98 7.81 7.41
CA GLN A 198 14.30 7.34 8.61
C GLN A 198 14.18 8.54 9.56
N ASN A 199 13.01 9.17 9.59
CA ASN A 199 12.73 10.27 10.53
C ASN A 199 12.20 9.66 11.83
N PRO A 200 12.92 9.81 12.97
CA PRO A 200 12.48 9.25 14.24
C PRO A 200 11.19 9.91 14.72
N LEU A 201 10.28 9.09 15.28
CA LEU A 201 9.05 9.51 15.91
C LEU A 201 9.05 9.07 17.38
N GLU A 202 8.50 9.90 18.26
CA GLU A 202 8.28 9.57 19.66
C GLU A 202 6.95 8.84 19.85
N VAL A 203 5.92 9.26 19.10
CA VAL A 203 4.57 8.71 19.16
C VAL A 203 3.96 8.64 17.76
N VAL A 204 3.09 7.67 17.55
CA VAL A 204 2.27 7.50 16.34
C VAL A 204 0.84 7.29 16.77
N GLU A 205 -0.10 7.95 16.10
CA GLU A 205 -1.51 7.99 16.48
C GLU A 205 -2.41 7.22 15.49
N ALA A 206 -3.65 7.02 15.87
CA ALA A 206 -4.67 6.38 15.06
C ALA A 206 -4.78 7.03 13.67
N GLY A 207 -4.71 6.21 12.61
CA GLY A 207 -4.75 6.63 11.21
C GLY A 207 -3.38 6.72 10.54
N ASP A 208 -2.29 6.78 11.32
CA ASP A 208 -0.93 6.88 10.81
C ASP A 208 -0.33 5.52 10.41
N ILE A 209 0.73 5.61 9.61
CA ILE A 209 1.59 4.48 9.25
C ILE A 209 3.02 4.80 9.68
N CYS A 210 3.64 3.86 10.38
CA CYS A 210 5.03 3.98 10.79
C CYS A 210 5.83 2.72 10.47
N ALA A 211 7.16 2.83 10.52
CA ALA A 211 8.06 1.69 10.60
C ALA A 211 8.53 1.54 12.04
N ALA A 212 8.31 0.37 12.62
CA ALA A 212 8.69 0.05 14.00
C ALA A 212 9.82 -0.98 14.02
N VAL A 213 10.72 -0.86 15.01
CA VAL A 213 11.89 -1.71 15.18
C VAL A 213 11.93 -2.28 16.60
N GLY A 214 12.43 -3.48 16.75
CA GLY A 214 12.65 -4.12 18.05
C GLY A 214 11.90 -5.43 18.26
N PHE A 215 11.05 -5.79 17.33
CA PHE A 215 10.29 -7.04 17.35
C PHE A 215 11.20 -8.27 17.28
N LYS A 216 10.84 -9.30 18.04
CA LYS A 216 11.49 -10.61 18.02
C LYS A 216 10.81 -11.60 17.07
N GLU A 217 9.48 -11.69 17.17
CA GLU A 217 8.68 -12.69 16.47
C GLU A 217 7.48 -12.04 15.76
N ILE A 218 7.74 -11.10 14.84
CA ILE A 218 6.70 -10.45 14.06
C ILE A 218 6.60 -11.06 12.66
N ARG A 219 5.39 -11.18 12.13
CA ARG A 219 5.11 -11.60 10.76
C ARG A 219 4.16 -10.60 10.08
N THR A 220 4.22 -10.57 8.77
CA THR A 220 3.23 -9.82 7.98
C THR A 220 1.83 -10.39 8.25
N GLY A 221 0.87 -9.50 8.56
CA GLY A 221 -0.48 -9.86 8.97
C GLY A 221 -0.71 -9.95 10.49
N ASP A 222 0.33 -9.83 11.31
CA ASP A 222 0.15 -9.85 12.76
C ASP A 222 -0.58 -8.60 13.27
N THR A 223 -1.53 -8.82 14.16
CA THR A 223 -2.19 -7.74 14.90
C THR A 223 -1.40 -7.43 16.17
N LEU A 224 -1.11 -6.16 16.37
CA LEU A 224 -0.50 -5.60 17.57
C LEU A 224 -1.57 -4.83 18.35
N CYS A 225 -1.69 -5.05 19.64
CA CYS A 225 -2.72 -4.40 20.45
C CYS A 225 -2.23 -4.10 21.87
N ALA A 226 -3.05 -3.35 22.61
CA ALA A 226 -2.85 -3.15 24.04
C ALA A 226 -3.03 -4.47 24.81
N GLU A 227 -2.23 -4.68 25.85
CA GLU A 227 -2.22 -5.94 26.62
C GLU A 227 -3.53 -6.19 27.39
N ASP A 228 -4.17 -5.12 27.81
CA ASP A 228 -5.45 -5.10 28.55
C ASP A 228 -6.69 -5.18 27.64
N ALA A 229 -6.53 -4.90 26.36
CA ALA A 229 -7.61 -4.92 25.38
C ALA A 229 -7.22 -5.73 24.11
N PRO A 230 -6.99 -7.05 24.24
CA PRO A 230 -6.54 -7.88 23.14
C PRO A 230 -7.59 -8.00 22.05
N ILE A 231 -7.16 -7.85 20.79
CA ILE A 231 -7.99 -7.99 19.61
C ILE A 231 -7.17 -8.64 18.48
N VAL A 232 -7.81 -9.43 17.64
CA VAL A 232 -7.28 -9.95 16.39
C VAL A 232 -8.08 -9.33 15.26
N LEU A 233 -7.43 -8.55 14.42
CA LEU A 233 -8.03 -8.01 13.20
C LEU A 233 -8.16 -9.12 12.15
N GLU A 234 -8.96 -8.85 11.10
CA GLU A 234 -9.07 -9.76 9.97
C GLU A 234 -7.67 -10.11 9.43
N GLN A 235 -7.40 -11.40 9.30
CA GLN A 235 -6.11 -11.88 8.84
C GLN A 235 -6.01 -11.71 7.32
N MET A 236 -4.86 -11.23 6.86
CA MET A 236 -4.54 -11.22 5.43
C MET A 236 -4.34 -12.67 4.96
N THR A 237 -5.10 -13.06 3.94
CA THR A 237 -4.91 -14.34 3.26
C THR A 237 -3.94 -14.14 2.09
N PHE A 238 -2.88 -14.93 2.08
CA PHE A 238 -1.90 -14.92 0.99
C PHE A 238 -2.13 -16.17 0.13
N PRO A 239 -2.04 -16.05 -1.21
CA PRO A 239 -2.13 -17.20 -2.09
C PRO A 239 -0.91 -18.11 -1.89
N GLU A 240 -1.14 -19.40 -2.05
CA GLU A 240 -0.06 -20.38 -1.99
C GLU A 240 0.86 -20.28 -3.22
N PRO A 241 2.17 -20.52 -3.07
CA PRO A 241 3.11 -20.57 -4.18
C PRO A 241 2.71 -21.62 -5.23
N VAL A 242 2.85 -21.26 -6.52
CA VAL A 242 2.42 -22.13 -7.62
C VAL A 242 3.55 -22.81 -8.37
N ILE A 243 4.77 -22.30 -8.28
CA ILE A 243 5.95 -22.92 -8.92
C ILE A 243 7.13 -22.98 -7.94
N GLY A 244 7.98 -23.99 -8.12
CA GLY A 244 9.20 -24.20 -7.36
C GLY A 244 10.44 -24.25 -8.26
N LEU A 245 11.56 -23.80 -7.70
CA LEU A 245 12.87 -23.78 -8.34
C LEU A 245 13.93 -24.29 -7.36
N ALA A 246 14.74 -25.27 -7.76
CA ALA A 246 15.87 -25.71 -6.96
C ALA A 246 17.02 -24.68 -7.05
N VAL A 247 17.61 -24.34 -5.92
CA VAL A 247 18.71 -23.38 -5.84
C VAL A 247 19.87 -23.99 -5.04
N GLU A 248 21.07 -23.78 -5.57
CA GLU A 248 22.31 -24.24 -4.93
C GLU A 248 23.33 -23.10 -4.92
N PRO A 249 24.08 -22.90 -3.84
CA PRO A 249 25.15 -21.91 -3.80
C PRO A 249 26.29 -22.36 -4.72
N LYS A 250 26.91 -21.43 -5.45
CA LYS A 250 28.08 -21.75 -6.30
C LYS A 250 29.31 -22.16 -5.48
N THR A 251 29.40 -21.71 -4.24
CA THR A 251 30.55 -22.02 -3.38
C THR A 251 30.06 -22.49 -1.99
N GLN A 252 30.84 -23.38 -1.36
CA GLN A 252 30.56 -23.87 -0.01
C GLN A 252 30.48 -22.74 1.03
N LYS A 253 31.22 -21.64 0.82
CA LYS A 253 31.22 -20.46 1.70
C LYS A 253 29.92 -19.68 1.65
N ASP A 254 29.15 -19.81 0.59
CA ASP A 254 27.91 -19.08 0.40
C ASP A 254 26.70 -19.87 0.95
N LEU A 255 26.89 -21.11 1.44
CA LEU A 255 25.81 -21.95 1.96
C LEU A 255 25.11 -21.28 3.17
N ASP A 256 25.89 -20.84 4.16
CA ASP A 256 25.34 -20.19 5.36
C ASP A 256 24.68 -18.85 5.01
N LYS A 257 25.33 -18.09 4.09
CA LYS A 257 24.77 -16.82 3.62
C LYS A 257 23.47 -17.01 2.86
N LEU A 258 23.38 -18.06 2.03
CA LEU A 258 22.14 -18.39 1.31
C LEU A 258 20.99 -18.67 2.27
N GLY A 259 21.22 -19.51 3.28
CA GLY A 259 20.20 -19.82 4.29
C GLY A 259 19.68 -18.55 5.01
N ILE A 260 20.60 -17.67 5.43
CA ILE A 260 20.24 -16.40 6.09
C ILE A 260 19.47 -15.47 5.12
N ALA A 261 19.93 -15.36 3.88
CA ALA A 261 19.30 -14.50 2.88
C ALA A 261 17.89 -14.99 2.51
N LEU A 262 17.74 -16.30 2.27
CA LEU A 262 16.44 -16.91 1.98
C LEU A 262 15.47 -16.76 3.15
N GLY A 263 15.93 -16.95 4.39
CA GLY A 263 15.12 -16.72 5.59
C GLY A 263 14.60 -15.29 5.67
N LYS A 264 15.45 -14.29 5.42
CA LYS A 264 15.03 -12.87 5.38
C LYS A 264 14.02 -12.57 4.28
N LEU A 265 14.24 -13.10 3.09
CA LEU A 265 13.31 -12.91 1.97
C LEU A 265 11.95 -13.56 2.24
N ALA A 266 11.91 -14.72 2.87
CA ALA A 266 10.68 -15.38 3.29
C ALA A 266 9.93 -14.64 4.42
N GLU A 267 10.66 -13.91 5.29
CA GLU A 267 10.04 -13.02 6.26
C GLU A 267 9.40 -11.78 5.64
N GLU A 268 9.99 -11.26 4.55
CA GLU A 268 9.50 -10.09 3.82
C GLU A 268 8.27 -10.38 2.95
N ASP A 269 8.27 -11.56 2.32
CA ASP A 269 7.25 -11.96 1.36
C ASP A 269 6.54 -13.25 1.79
N PRO A 270 5.31 -13.18 2.28
CA PRO A 270 4.55 -14.34 2.71
C PRO A 270 4.12 -15.28 1.57
N THR A 271 4.24 -14.86 0.29
CA THR A 271 3.98 -15.70 -0.88
C THR A 271 5.22 -16.44 -1.38
N PHE A 272 6.37 -16.20 -0.73
CA PHE A 272 7.62 -16.86 -0.99
C PHE A 272 7.93 -17.87 0.11
N THR A 273 8.19 -19.12 -0.25
CA THR A 273 8.53 -20.17 0.69
C THR A 273 9.86 -20.84 0.34
N VAL A 274 10.53 -21.35 1.35
CA VAL A 274 11.79 -22.08 1.23
C VAL A 274 11.66 -23.39 1.99
N HIS A 275 11.97 -24.50 1.34
CA HIS A 275 12.04 -25.81 1.99
C HIS A 275 13.18 -26.64 1.39
N THR A 276 13.59 -27.63 2.15
CA THR A 276 14.51 -28.65 1.63
C THR A 276 13.69 -29.85 1.20
N ASP A 277 13.84 -30.25 -0.03
CA ASP A 277 13.20 -31.45 -0.57
C ASP A 277 13.84 -32.68 0.09
N GLU A 278 13.04 -33.53 0.70
CA GLU A 278 13.52 -34.67 1.50
C GLU A 278 14.13 -35.78 0.62
N ASP A 279 13.67 -35.92 -0.61
CA ASP A 279 14.12 -36.97 -1.53
C ASP A 279 15.43 -36.62 -2.20
N SER A 280 15.55 -35.37 -2.69
CA SER A 280 16.73 -34.91 -3.43
C SER A 280 17.76 -34.20 -2.55
N GLY A 281 17.38 -33.75 -1.35
CA GLY A 281 18.20 -32.91 -0.48
C GLY A 281 18.41 -31.49 -1.00
N GLN A 282 17.72 -31.08 -2.08
CA GLN A 282 17.86 -29.77 -2.70
C GLN A 282 17.10 -28.70 -1.90
N THR A 283 17.66 -27.50 -1.87
CA THR A 283 16.93 -26.32 -1.38
C THR A 283 16.02 -25.83 -2.48
N VAL A 284 14.70 -25.85 -2.22
CA VAL A 284 13.67 -25.39 -3.16
C VAL A 284 13.09 -24.08 -2.68
N ILE A 285 13.06 -23.11 -3.58
CA ILE A 285 12.35 -21.86 -3.40
C ILE A 285 11.05 -21.90 -4.21
N SER A 286 9.94 -21.51 -3.61
CA SER A 286 8.64 -21.52 -4.27
C SER A 286 7.99 -20.13 -4.23
N GLY A 287 7.31 -19.75 -5.31
CA GLY A 287 6.72 -18.42 -5.47
C GLY A 287 5.54 -18.41 -6.45
N MET A 288 5.01 -17.23 -6.70
CA MET A 288 3.80 -16.99 -7.49
C MET A 288 3.99 -17.11 -9.00
N GLY A 289 5.22 -17.23 -9.48
CA GLY A 289 5.53 -17.33 -10.90
C GLY A 289 7.02 -17.18 -11.19
N GLU A 290 7.40 -17.43 -12.43
CA GLU A 290 8.80 -17.39 -12.89
C GLU A 290 9.45 -16.02 -12.63
N LEU A 291 8.78 -14.93 -13.03
CA LEU A 291 9.27 -13.57 -12.81
C LEU A 291 9.46 -13.26 -11.31
N HIS A 292 8.60 -13.76 -10.44
CA HIS A 292 8.73 -13.61 -9.00
C HIS A 292 10.02 -14.26 -8.50
N LEU A 293 10.28 -15.51 -8.89
CA LEU A 293 11.50 -16.23 -8.50
C LEU A 293 12.76 -15.61 -9.11
N ASP A 294 12.70 -15.11 -10.35
CA ASP A 294 13.80 -14.38 -10.97
C ASP A 294 14.18 -13.11 -10.20
N ILE A 295 13.18 -12.37 -9.72
CA ILE A 295 13.41 -11.19 -8.86
C ILE A 295 14.06 -11.60 -7.54
N ILE A 296 13.60 -12.68 -6.91
CA ILE A 296 14.21 -13.21 -5.68
C ILE A 296 15.68 -13.59 -5.91
N VAL A 297 15.98 -14.29 -6.99
CA VAL A 297 17.34 -14.65 -7.36
C VAL A 297 18.22 -13.43 -7.63
N ASP A 298 17.69 -12.43 -8.30
CA ASP A 298 18.38 -11.18 -8.55
C ASP A 298 18.66 -10.40 -7.26
N ARG A 299 17.72 -10.40 -6.31
CA ARG A 299 17.89 -9.84 -4.96
C ARG A 299 18.99 -10.58 -4.18
N LEU A 300 19.03 -11.91 -4.24
CA LEU A 300 20.11 -12.71 -3.61
C LEU A 300 21.49 -12.25 -4.08
N ARG A 301 21.64 -11.98 -5.37
CA ARG A 301 22.91 -11.49 -5.94
C ARG A 301 23.22 -10.06 -5.54
N ARG A 302 22.26 -9.13 -5.73
CA ARG A 302 22.48 -7.69 -5.55
C ARG A 302 22.52 -7.24 -4.09
N GLU A 303 21.62 -7.76 -3.26
CA GLU A 303 21.46 -7.31 -1.88
C GLU A 303 22.30 -8.14 -0.91
N PHE A 304 22.42 -9.45 -1.14
CA PHE A 304 23.10 -10.36 -0.21
C PHE A 304 24.48 -10.84 -0.71
N GLY A 305 24.82 -10.55 -1.97
CA GLY A 305 26.09 -10.95 -2.57
C GLY A 305 26.26 -12.48 -2.63
N VAL A 306 25.16 -13.22 -2.83
CA VAL A 306 25.16 -14.70 -2.92
C VAL A 306 24.95 -15.10 -4.38
N GLU A 307 25.93 -15.80 -4.94
CA GLU A 307 25.85 -16.39 -6.27
C GLU A 307 25.25 -17.80 -6.17
N ILE A 308 24.21 -18.04 -6.96
CA ILE A 308 23.52 -19.33 -7.00
C ILE A 308 23.47 -19.94 -8.40
N ASN A 309 23.40 -21.26 -8.46
CA ASN A 309 22.97 -22.03 -9.61
C ASN A 309 21.48 -22.29 -9.48
N GLN A 310 20.76 -22.10 -10.57
CA GLN A 310 19.34 -22.46 -10.68
C GLN A 310 19.26 -23.83 -11.36
N GLY A 311 18.57 -24.76 -10.70
CA GLY A 311 18.37 -26.12 -11.20
C GLY A 311 16.89 -26.38 -11.49
N CYS A 312 16.62 -27.35 -12.36
CA CYS A 312 15.30 -27.94 -12.46
C CYS A 312 15.07 -28.85 -11.26
N LEU A 313 13.85 -28.86 -10.71
CA LEU A 313 13.45 -29.88 -9.73
C LEU A 313 13.68 -31.27 -10.34
N LEU A 314 14.50 -32.08 -9.69
CA LEU A 314 14.66 -33.48 -10.04
C LEU A 314 13.40 -34.22 -9.53
N TYR A 315 12.37 -34.26 -10.36
CA TYR A 315 11.26 -35.17 -10.12
C TYR A 315 11.76 -36.61 -10.32
N THR A 316 11.90 -37.35 -9.25
CA THR A 316 11.96 -38.81 -9.32
C THR A 316 10.54 -39.32 -9.62
N SER A 317 10.07 -39.12 -10.84
CA SER A 317 8.92 -39.89 -11.31
C SER A 317 9.40 -41.34 -11.46
N PRO A 318 8.79 -42.29 -10.76
CA PRO A 318 9.11 -43.70 -10.98
C PRO A 318 8.87 -44.00 -12.47
N SER A 319 9.93 -44.39 -13.16
CA SER A 319 9.85 -44.78 -14.56
C SER A 319 8.79 -45.88 -14.69
N PRO A 320 8.01 -45.91 -15.77
CA PRO A 320 7.10 -47.05 -16.02
C PRO A 320 7.79 -48.41 -15.97
N ARG A 321 9.15 -48.45 -16.04
CA ARG A 321 9.95 -49.66 -15.89
C ARG A 321 10.17 -50.09 -14.45
N ASP A 322 9.96 -49.23 -13.47
CA ASP A 322 10.12 -49.52 -12.05
C ASP A 322 8.83 -50.12 -11.43
N ARG A 323 7.82 -50.38 -12.26
CA ARG A 323 6.53 -51.02 -11.89
C ARG A 323 6.43 -52.48 -12.34
N GLN A 324 7.53 -53.15 -12.60
CA GLN A 324 7.49 -54.60 -12.92
C GLN A 324 8.05 -55.42 -11.77
#